data_fb03543212cea9bbfdafa2e4ab9505f0
#
_entry.id   fb03543212cea9bbfdafa2e4ab9505f0
#
_cell.length_a   1.000
_cell.length_b   1.000
_cell.length_c   1.000
_cell.angle_alpha   90.00
_cell.angle_beta   90.00
_cell.angle_gamma   90.00
#
_symmetry.space_group_name_H-M   'P 1'
#
loop_
_entity.id
_entity.type
_entity.pdbx_description
1 polymer ?
#
loop_
_entity_poly.entity_id
_entity_poly.type
_entity_poly.pdbx_seq_one_letter_code
_entity_poly.pdbx_strand_id
1 'polypeptide(L)'
;MAVDPAFGKNSFNKPKFYNESQTIANNIMTILLGRPGFYPSMPELGMDIRNLLYKPLDEINPDAIKAKLVQQCSQFMTAVRNGTFDVQIIAYKNRPMIIFIIPVTVDRTDKRLAIGVTTNQEGHVMYQVEFNADTLDT
;
A
#
# COMPACT_ATOMS: atom_id res chain seq x y z
N MET A 1 4.90 -11.37 8.45
CA MET A 1 5.44 -11.51 8.26
C MET A 1 6.06 -10.89 7.50
N ALA A 2 6.15 -10.22 7.42
CA ALA A 2 6.83 -9.53 6.68
C ALA A 2 8.05 -10.05 6.30
N VAL A 3 8.39 -11.08 6.77
CA VAL A 3 9.67 -11.59 6.49
C VAL A 3 9.64 -12.39 5.25
N ASP A 4 10.26 -11.90 4.26
CA ASP A 4 10.51 -12.59 3.06
C ASP A 4 11.69 -13.46 3.32
N PRO A 5 11.67 -14.70 2.96
CA PRO A 5 12.81 -15.57 3.22
C PRO A 5 14.11 -15.10 2.59
N ALA A 6 14.05 -14.57 1.39
CA ALA A 6 15.24 -14.09 0.78
C ALA A 6 15.78 -12.89 1.52
N PHE A 7 14.88 -12.06 1.96
CA PHE A 7 15.27 -10.90 2.68
C PHE A 7 15.77 -11.27 4.06
N GLY A 8 15.14 -12.23 4.68
CA GLY A 8 15.60 -12.72 5.94
C GLY A 8 17.02 -13.25 5.87
N LYS A 9 17.33 -13.89 4.76
CA LYS A 9 18.64 -14.38 4.59
C LYS A 9 19.63 -13.26 4.51
N ASN A 10 19.30 -12.19 3.82
CA ASN A 10 20.18 -11.07 3.73
C ASN A 10 20.33 -10.34 5.04
N SER A 11 19.30 -10.27 5.82
CA SER A 11 19.37 -9.56 7.05
C SER A 11 19.91 -10.42 8.17
N PHE A 12 20.23 -11.67 7.86
CA PHE A 12 20.73 -12.57 8.81
C PHE A 12 21.86 -11.98 9.62
N ASN A 13 22.73 -11.28 8.98
CA ASN A 13 23.83 -10.67 9.68
C ASN A 13 23.50 -9.31 10.23
N LYS A 14 22.40 -8.74 9.83
CA LYS A 14 22.03 -7.42 10.25
C LYS A 14 20.54 -7.33 10.40
N PRO A 15 20.05 -7.94 11.42
CA PRO A 15 18.60 -8.03 11.59
C PRO A 15 17.94 -6.68 11.64
N LYS A 16 18.64 -5.68 12.03
CA LYS A 16 18.02 -4.39 12.07
C LYS A 16 17.72 -3.84 10.72
N PHE A 17 18.14 -4.50 9.68
CA PHE A 17 17.78 -4.06 8.38
C PHE A 17 16.37 -4.33 8.05
N TYR A 18 15.68 -5.11 8.83
CA TYR A 18 14.31 -5.18 8.62
C TYR A 18 13.84 -3.92 9.15
N ASN A 19 13.97 -2.84 8.46
CA ASN A 19 13.60 -1.60 9.00
C ASN A 19 12.12 -1.47 9.00
N GLU A 20 11.65 -0.56 9.77
CA GLU A 20 10.24 -0.36 9.98
C GLU A 20 9.55 0.06 8.68
N SER A 21 10.19 0.85 7.85
CA SER A 21 9.56 1.30 6.63
C SER A 21 9.26 0.13 5.70
N GLN A 22 10.16 -0.84 5.63
CA GLN A 22 9.91 -1.98 4.77
C GLN A 22 8.78 -2.84 5.30
N THR A 23 8.69 -3.01 6.60
CA THR A 23 7.61 -3.76 7.20
C THR A 23 6.27 -3.07 6.95
N ILE A 24 6.23 -1.76 7.10
CA ILE A 24 5.02 -0.99 6.85
C ILE A 24 4.59 -1.12 5.39
N ALA A 25 5.54 -1.00 4.47
CA ALA A 25 5.22 -1.11 3.06
C ALA A 25 4.67 -2.49 2.73
N ASN A 26 5.27 -3.54 3.27
CA ASN A 26 4.78 -4.89 3.02
C ASN A 26 3.38 -5.10 3.57
N ASN A 27 3.12 -4.58 4.74
CA ASN A 27 1.79 -4.71 5.34
C ASN A 27 0.75 -3.96 4.53
N ILE A 28 1.08 -2.77 4.05
CA ILE A 28 0.16 -2.01 3.22
C ILE A 28 -0.11 -2.75 1.91
N MET A 29 0.93 -3.32 1.31
CA MET A 29 0.73 -4.07 0.06
C MET A 29 -0.16 -5.28 0.30
N THR A 30 -0.05 -5.92 1.45
CA THR A 30 -0.93 -7.02 1.79
C THR A 30 -2.38 -6.55 1.85
N ILE A 31 -2.62 -5.38 2.40
CA ILE A 31 -3.95 -4.82 2.45
C ILE A 31 -4.46 -4.49 1.04
N LEU A 32 -3.64 -3.84 0.25
CA LEU A 32 -4.07 -3.40 -1.07
C LEU A 32 -4.37 -4.57 -2.00
N LEU A 33 -3.54 -5.58 -1.99
CA LEU A 33 -3.66 -6.67 -2.93
C LEU A 33 -4.38 -7.89 -2.39
N GLY A 34 -4.58 -7.97 -1.08
CA GLY A 34 -5.20 -9.12 -0.48
C GLY A 34 -6.67 -9.23 -0.85
N ARG A 35 -7.17 -10.44 -0.89
CA ARG A 35 -8.59 -10.68 -1.14
C ARG A 35 -9.28 -10.94 0.16
N PRO A 36 -10.41 -10.29 0.41
CA PRO A 36 -11.18 -10.59 1.62
C PRO A 36 -11.48 -12.08 1.71
N GLY A 37 -11.31 -12.63 2.89
CA GLY A 37 -11.54 -14.05 3.09
C GLY A 37 -10.32 -14.92 2.90
N PHE A 38 -9.24 -14.38 2.36
CA PHE A 38 -8.04 -15.18 2.14
C PHE A 38 -7.35 -15.53 3.45
N TYR A 39 -7.46 -14.67 4.45
CA TYR A 39 -6.84 -14.89 5.75
C TYR A 39 -7.94 -15.28 6.76
N PRO A 40 -8.01 -16.54 7.16
CA PRO A 40 -9.12 -16.98 8.03
C PRO A 40 -9.22 -16.23 9.35
N SER A 41 -8.09 -15.81 9.90
CA SER A 41 -8.12 -15.08 11.16
C SER A 41 -8.47 -13.62 10.98
N MET A 42 -8.44 -13.11 9.76
CA MET A 42 -8.79 -11.74 9.46
C MET A 42 -9.60 -11.71 8.17
N PRO A 43 -10.84 -12.18 8.23
CA PRO A 43 -11.61 -12.36 6.99
C PRO A 43 -11.93 -11.08 6.25
N GLU A 44 -11.84 -9.93 6.91
CA GLU A 44 -12.13 -8.69 6.24
C GLU A 44 -10.90 -8.00 5.69
N LEU A 45 -9.73 -8.59 5.87
CA LEU A 45 -8.50 -7.97 5.41
C LEU A 45 -8.42 -8.05 3.90
N GLY A 46 -8.18 -6.91 3.27
CA GLY A 46 -7.90 -6.88 1.85
C GLY A 46 -8.81 -5.95 1.07
N MET A 47 -8.26 -5.27 0.10
CA MET A 47 -9.00 -4.36 -0.78
C MET A 47 -9.13 -4.89 -2.20
N ASP A 48 -8.38 -5.92 -2.53
CA ASP A 48 -8.40 -6.55 -3.83
C ASP A 48 -8.31 -5.52 -4.97
N ILE A 49 -7.34 -4.64 -4.86
CA ILE A 49 -7.15 -3.55 -5.82
C ILE A 49 -6.92 -4.09 -7.22
N ARG A 50 -6.37 -5.28 -7.33
CA ARG A 50 -6.08 -5.86 -8.61
C ARG A 50 -7.30 -5.87 -9.54
N ASN A 51 -8.46 -6.17 -9.00
CA ASN A 51 -9.67 -6.19 -9.81
C ASN A 51 -10.02 -4.83 -10.35
N LEU A 52 -9.68 -3.78 -9.62
CA LEU A 52 -9.97 -2.43 -10.09
C LEU A 52 -9.08 -2.02 -11.24
N LEU A 53 -7.88 -2.59 -11.31
CA LEU A 53 -6.93 -2.20 -12.36
C LEU A 53 -7.35 -2.67 -13.74
N TYR A 54 -8.32 -3.57 -13.81
CA TYR A 54 -8.82 -4.03 -15.11
C TYR A 54 -10.05 -3.30 -15.56
N LYS A 55 -10.54 -2.34 -14.78
CA LYS A 55 -11.70 -1.57 -15.16
C LYS A 55 -11.30 -0.35 -15.97
N PRO A 56 -12.20 0.17 -16.80
CA PRO A 56 -11.93 1.44 -17.46
C PRO A 56 -11.68 2.54 -16.45
N LEU A 57 -10.82 3.48 -16.82
CA LEU A 57 -10.40 4.50 -15.90
C LEU A 57 -11.58 5.27 -15.31
N ASP A 58 -12.58 5.56 -16.09
CA ASP A 58 -13.72 6.36 -15.62
C ASP A 58 -14.68 5.58 -14.74
N GLU A 59 -14.50 4.27 -14.62
CA GLU A 59 -15.32 3.48 -13.73
C GLU A 59 -14.71 3.29 -12.35
N ILE A 60 -13.53 3.81 -12.15
CA ILE A 60 -12.84 3.66 -10.87
C ILE A 60 -13.10 4.89 -10.03
N ASN A 61 -13.69 4.68 -8.85
CA ASN A 61 -14.09 5.78 -7.98
C ASN A 61 -13.04 5.99 -6.90
N PRO A 62 -12.25 7.06 -6.97
CA PRO A 62 -11.20 7.27 -5.97
C PRO A 62 -11.73 7.51 -4.57
N ASP A 63 -12.91 8.11 -4.44
CA ASP A 63 -13.45 8.37 -3.11
C ASP A 63 -13.84 7.08 -2.41
N ALA A 64 -14.40 6.13 -3.13
CA ALA A 64 -14.76 4.85 -2.56
C ALA A 64 -13.50 4.08 -2.16
N ILE A 65 -12.47 4.14 -2.96
CA ILE A 65 -11.21 3.49 -2.66
C ILE A 65 -10.58 4.12 -1.43
N LYS A 66 -10.64 5.43 -1.33
CA LYS A 66 -10.07 6.14 -0.19
C LYS A 66 -10.78 5.74 1.10
N ALA A 67 -12.10 5.66 1.07
CA ALA A 67 -12.85 5.27 2.26
C ALA A 67 -12.48 3.87 2.71
N LYS A 68 -12.33 2.96 1.76
CA LYS A 68 -11.94 1.60 2.08
C LYS A 68 -10.52 1.54 2.62
N LEU A 69 -9.64 2.33 2.05
CA LEU A 69 -8.24 2.38 2.50
C LEU A 69 -8.17 2.86 3.95
N VAL A 70 -8.89 3.91 4.28
CA VAL A 70 -8.89 4.44 5.64
C VAL A 70 -9.42 3.39 6.61
N GLN A 71 -10.49 2.72 6.23
CA GLN A 71 -11.07 1.69 7.08
C GLN A 71 -10.08 0.55 7.31
N GLN A 72 -9.46 0.06 6.25
CA GLN A 72 -8.54 -1.07 6.36
C GLN A 72 -7.31 -0.70 7.18
N CYS A 73 -6.75 0.46 6.94
CA CYS A 73 -5.58 0.89 7.68
C CYS A 73 -5.90 1.11 9.15
N SER A 74 -7.05 1.68 9.44
CA SER A 74 -7.44 1.89 10.83
C SER A 74 -7.63 0.58 11.56
N GLN A 75 -8.12 -0.42 10.86
CA GLN A 75 -8.43 -1.69 11.48
C GLN A 75 -7.21 -2.58 11.64
N PHE A 76 -6.28 -2.55 10.68
CA PHE A 76 -5.22 -3.54 10.64
C PHE A 76 -3.80 -2.99 10.79
N MET A 77 -3.62 -1.67 10.86
CA MET A 77 -2.29 -1.10 10.91
C MET A 77 -2.15 -0.11 12.05
N THR A 78 -1.17 -0.33 12.91
CA THR A 78 -0.92 0.62 13.99
C THR A 78 0.03 1.73 13.56
N ALA A 79 0.84 1.48 12.54
CA ALA A 79 1.80 2.49 12.10
C ALA A 79 1.15 3.61 11.30
N VAL A 80 -0.08 3.42 10.85
CA VAL A 80 -0.78 4.46 10.11
C VAL A 80 -1.40 5.41 11.11
N ARG A 81 -1.07 6.68 10.99
CA ARG A 81 -1.56 7.68 11.93
C ARG A 81 -2.77 8.39 11.38
N ASN A 82 -3.44 9.12 12.24
CA ASN A 82 -4.51 9.97 11.77
C ASN A 82 -3.90 11.08 10.95
N GLY A 83 -4.43 11.30 9.79
CA GLY A 83 -3.90 12.32 8.92
C GLY A 83 -4.64 12.29 7.61
N THR A 84 -4.06 12.92 6.61
CA THR A 84 -4.69 13.04 5.32
C THR A 84 -4.28 11.88 4.43
N PHE A 85 -5.24 11.06 4.10
CA PHE A 85 -5.05 10.03 3.07
C PHE A 85 -5.45 10.63 1.75
N ASP A 86 -4.91 10.10 0.67
CA ASP A 86 -5.33 10.52 -0.65
C ASP A 86 -5.24 9.34 -1.60
N VAL A 87 -6.10 9.35 -2.61
CA VAL A 87 -6.11 8.34 -3.66
C VAL A 87 -6.27 9.07 -4.98
N GLN A 88 -5.36 8.85 -5.88
CA GLN A 88 -5.38 9.47 -7.18
C GLN A 88 -5.38 8.40 -8.24
N ILE A 89 -6.09 8.63 -9.32
CA ILE A 89 -6.14 7.67 -10.42
C ILE A 89 -5.71 8.39 -11.66
N ILE A 90 -4.66 7.89 -12.30
CA ILE A 90 -4.12 8.51 -13.51
C ILE A 90 -4.02 7.46 -14.60
N ALA A 91 -3.86 7.93 -15.81
CA ALA A 91 -3.60 7.05 -16.94
C ALA A 91 -2.09 6.91 -17.11
N TYR A 92 -1.61 5.69 -17.14
CA TYR A 92 -0.19 5.45 -17.29
C TYR A 92 -0.04 4.40 -18.40
N LYS A 93 0.51 4.80 -19.52
CA LYS A 93 0.69 3.91 -20.69
C LYS A 93 -0.63 3.25 -21.05
N ASN A 94 -1.69 4.06 -21.08
CA ASN A 94 -3.05 3.61 -21.45
C ASN A 94 -3.67 2.63 -20.47
N ARG A 95 -3.19 2.61 -19.23
CA ARG A 95 -3.77 1.75 -18.19
C ARG A 95 -3.99 2.57 -16.95
N PRO A 96 -4.93 2.15 -16.11
CA PRO A 96 -5.11 2.86 -14.84
C PRO A 96 -3.91 2.65 -13.94
N MET A 97 -3.51 3.71 -13.26
CA MET A 97 -2.57 3.62 -12.16
C MET A 97 -3.23 4.26 -10.96
N ILE A 98 -3.28 3.55 -9.86
CA ILE A 98 -3.88 4.06 -8.64
C ILE A 98 -2.76 4.41 -7.70
N ILE A 99 -2.74 5.66 -7.24
CA ILE A 99 -1.70 6.14 -6.34
C ILE A 99 -2.32 6.36 -4.98
N PHE A 100 -1.75 5.71 -3.98
CA PHE A 100 -2.23 5.79 -2.61
C PHE A 100 -1.25 6.62 -1.80
N ILE A 101 -1.76 7.61 -1.07
CA ILE A 101 -0.95 8.42 -0.16
C ILE A 101 -1.43 8.14 1.24
N ILE A 102 -0.54 7.64 2.09
CA ILE A 102 -0.91 7.16 3.42
C ILE A 102 -0.02 7.79 4.46
N PRO A 103 -0.59 8.43 5.49
CA PRO A 103 0.24 9.01 6.55
C PRO A 103 0.71 7.89 7.49
N VAL A 104 2.01 7.82 7.69
CA VAL A 104 2.59 6.77 8.52
C VAL A 104 3.62 7.36 9.45
N THR A 105 3.99 6.60 10.47
CA THR A 105 5.07 6.96 11.36
C THR A 105 6.14 5.90 11.22
N VAL A 106 7.35 6.33 10.85
CA VAL A 106 8.47 5.44 10.65
C VAL A 106 9.61 5.93 11.51
N ASP A 107 10.11 5.08 12.40
CA ASP A 107 11.20 5.45 13.28
C ASP A 107 10.90 6.75 14.02
N ARG A 108 9.67 6.86 14.48
CA ARG A 108 9.19 8.02 15.25
C ARG A 108 9.14 9.31 14.43
N THR A 109 9.19 9.20 13.13
CA THR A 109 9.13 10.35 12.24
C THR A 109 7.88 10.22 11.38
N ASP A 110 7.14 11.31 11.28
CA ASP A 110 5.96 11.32 10.42
C ASP A 110 6.38 11.41 8.97
N LYS A 111 5.84 10.51 8.17
CA LYS A 111 6.15 10.46 6.75
C LYS A 111 4.89 10.20 5.95
N ARG A 112 5.00 10.35 4.65
CA ARG A 112 3.95 10.00 3.73
C ARG A 112 4.42 8.85 2.90
N LEU A 113 3.64 7.78 2.90
CA LEU A 113 3.93 6.63 2.08
C LEU A 113 3.14 6.75 0.79
N ALA A 114 3.82 6.76 -0.34
CA ALA A 114 3.18 6.82 -1.64
C ALA A 114 3.37 5.48 -2.34
N ILE A 115 2.28 4.88 -2.78
CA ILE A 115 2.32 3.61 -3.49
C ILE A 115 1.54 3.77 -4.78
N GLY A 116 2.20 3.52 -5.90
CA GLY A 116 1.53 3.50 -7.19
C GLY A 116 1.39 2.06 -7.64
N VAL A 117 0.19 1.67 -8.05
CA VAL A 117 -0.10 0.31 -8.47
C VAL A 117 -0.73 0.33 -9.84
N THR A 118 -0.19 -0.45 -10.76
CA THR A 118 -0.72 -0.53 -12.10
C THR A 118 -0.48 -1.95 -12.64
N THR A 119 -0.80 -2.17 -13.90
CA THR A 119 -0.49 -3.45 -14.56
C THR A 119 0.44 -3.20 -15.72
N ASN A 120 1.21 -4.22 -16.08
CA ASN A 120 2.05 -4.13 -17.27
C ASN A 120 1.28 -4.66 -18.48
N GLN A 121 1.93 -4.73 -19.63
CA GLN A 121 1.27 -5.17 -20.85
C GLN A 121 0.75 -6.60 -20.75
N GLU A 122 1.33 -7.38 -19.90
CA GLU A 122 0.93 -8.78 -19.74
C GLU A 122 -0.13 -8.95 -18.66
N GLY A 123 -0.58 -7.85 -18.06
CA GLY A 123 -1.62 -7.94 -17.05
C GLY A 123 -1.10 -8.24 -15.66
N HIS A 124 0.20 -8.25 -15.47
CA HIS A 124 0.74 -8.47 -14.12
C HIS A 124 0.75 -7.18 -13.34
N VAL A 125 0.49 -7.27 -12.06
CA VAL A 125 0.48 -6.11 -11.19
C VAL A 125 1.91 -5.65 -10.94
N MET A 126 2.12 -4.35 -11.08
CA MET A 126 3.39 -3.72 -10.80
C MET A 126 3.15 -2.62 -9.78
N TYR A 127 4.09 -2.41 -8.87
CA TYR A 127 3.91 -1.35 -7.90
C TYR A 127 5.24 -0.70 -7.58
N GLN A 128 5.16 0.51 -7.06
CA GLN A 128 6.31 1.29 -6.67
C GLN A 128 6.00 1.96 -5.35
N VAL A 129 6.95 1.97 -4.44
CA VAL A 129 6.75 2.47 -3.08
C VAL A 129 7.78 3.56 -2.81
N GLU A 130 7.31 4.63 -2.19
CA GLU A 130 8.19 5.74 -1.85
C GLU A 130 7.77 6.34 -0.53
N PHE A 131 8.73 6.65 0.33
CA PHE A 131 8.46 7.34 1.58
C PHE A 131 8.98 8.76 1.48
N ASN A 132 8.14 9.73 1.78
CA ASN A 132 8.50 11.12 1.70
C ASN A 132 8.32 11.79 3.04
N ALA A 133 9.08 12.83 3.28
CA ALA A 133 8.93 13.59 4.49
C ALA A 133 7.56 14.27 4.49
N ASP A 134 6.92 14.23 5.65
CA ASP A 134 5.58 14.76 5.71
C ASP A 134 5.56 16.24 5.96
N THR A 135 6.72 16.79 6.19
CA THR A 135 6.71 18.13 6.56
C THR A 135 6.67 19.09 5.48
N LEU A 136 6.85 18.70 4.41
CA LEU A 136 6.89 19.53 3.50
C LEU A 136 5.89 20.16 3.15
N ASP A 137 5.06 19.82 3.28
CA ASP A 137 4.03 20.32 2.86
C ASP A 137 4.09 21.45 3.07
N THR A 138 4.51 21.54 3.45
CA THR A 138 4.77 22.52 3.65
C THR A 138 4.99 23.20 2.90
#